data_f793b78483099698fd5b0adaac1d70b0
#
_entry.id   f793b78483099698fd5b0adaac1d70b0
#
_cell.length_a   1.000
_cell.length_b   1.000
_cell.length_c   1.000
_cell.angle_alpha   90.00
_cell.angle_beta   90.00
_cell.angle_gamma   90.00
#
_symmetry.space_group_name_H-M   'P 1'
#
loop_
_entity.id
_entity.type
_entity.pdbx_description
1 polymer ?
#
loop_
_entity_poly.entity_id
_entity_poly.type
_entity_poly.pdbx_seq_one_letter_code
_entity_poly.pdbx_strand_id
1 'polypeptide(L)'
;MLKQTTTHRPLYEIATEIRRDWSAQKKQFPYAAPYREAMADLTHISDMYGADTAQSVVLYFLSNAASWRGDTAKRIKQELKDIVKANGYKM
;
A
#
# COMPACT_ATOMS: atom_id res chain seq x y z
N MET A 1 -18.59 -4.15 -25.17
CA MET A 1 -18.15 -4.92 -24.26
C MET A 1 -17.83 -4.19 -23.04
N LEU A 2 -17.86 -4.87 -22.08
CA LEU A 2 -17.58 -4.29 -20.90
C LEU A 2 -16.19 -3.88 -20.84
N LYS A 3 -15.96 -2.66 -20.55
CA LYS A 3 -14.69 -2.24 -20.38
C LYS A 3 -14.10 -2.87 -19.20
N GLN A 4 -12.96 -3.42 -19.36
CA GLN A 4 -12.33 -4.07 -18.29
C GLN A 4 -11.78 -3.05 -17.31
N THR A 5 -12.21 -3.13 -16.11
CA THR A 5 -11.70 -2.27 -15.09
C THR A 5 -10.61 -3.01 -14.36
N THR A 6 -9.50 -2.36 -14.14
CA THR A 6 -8.41 -2.99 -13.39
C THR A 6 -8.88 -3.25 -11.98
N THR A 7 -8.73 -4.48 -11.53
CA THR A 7 -9.10 -4.85 -10.20
C THR A 7 -7.86 -4.89 -9.34
N HIS A 8 -7.87 -4.16 -8.24
CA HIS A 8 -6.75 -4.13 -7.31
C HIS A 8 -7.07 -4.96 -6.09
N ARG A 9 -6.03 -5.54 -5.51
CA ARG A 9 -6.20 -6.29 -4.28
C ARG A 9 -6.65 -5.36 -3.16
N PRO A 10 -7.41 -5.87 -2.18
CA PRO A 10 -7.73 -5.05 -1.01
C PRO A 10 -6.45 -4.61 -0.32
N LEU A 11 -6.47 -3.42 0.24
CA LEU A 11 -5.29 -2.89 0.91
C LEU A 11 -4.85 -3.78 2.07
N TYR A 12 -5.79 -4.39 2.79
CA TYR A 12 -5.42 -5.26 3.89
C TYR A 12 -4.65 -6.50 3.41
N GLU A 13 -4.92 -6.97 2.21
CA GLU A 13 -4.19 -8.10 1.66
C GLU A 13 -2.77 -7.68 1.30
N ILE A 14 -2.61 -6.50 0.73
CA ILE A 14 -1.29 -5.96 0.42
C ILE A 14 -0.49 -5.78 1.72
N ALA A 15 -1.13 -5.24 2.75
CA ALA A 15 -0.47 -5.05 4.05
C ALA A 15 0.02 -6.38 4.63
N THR A 16 -0.75 -7.44 4.44
CA THR A 16 -0.36 -8.77 4.91
C THR A 16 0.90 -9.24 4.19
N GLU A 17 0.96 -9.04 2.89
CA GLU A 17 2.15 -9.45 2.13
C GLU A 17 3.37 -8.61 2.54
N ILE A 18 3.19 -7.33 2.77
CA ILE A 18 4.28 -6.48 3.24
C ILE A 18 4.84 -7.03 4.56
N ARG A 19 3.95 -7.37 5.49
CA ARG A 19 4.38 -7.89 6.77
C ARG A 19 5.13 -9.20 6.63
N ARG A 20 4.68 -10.07 5.74
CA ARG A 20 5.36 -11.33 5.48
C ARG A 20 6.76 -11.11 4.93
N ASP A 21 6.91 -10.15 4.02
CA ASP A 21 8.22 -9.88 3.44
C ASP A 21 9.17 -9.29 4.48
N TRP A 22 8.68 -8.39 5.34
CA TRP A 22 9.52 -7.83 6.38
C TRP A 22 9.98 -8.93 7.34
N SER A 23 9.09 -9.84 7.69
CA SER A 23 9.45 -10.98 8.54
C SER A 23 10.49 -11.87 7.87
N ALA A 24 10.31 -12.14 6.58
CA ALA A 24 11.25 -12.97 5.84
C ALA A 24 12.63 -12.34 5.75
N GLN A 25 12.69 -11.02 5.62
CA GLN A 25 13.96 -10.29 5.60
C GLN A 25 14.54 -10.08 6.99
N LYS A 26 13.75 -10.36 8.02
CA LYS A 26 14.13 -10.10 9.42
C LYS A 26 14.48 -8.64 9.62
N LYS A 27 13.70 -7.76 9.00
CA LYS A 27 13.89 -6.32 9.07
C LYS A 27 12.64 -5.62 9.52
N GLN A 28 12.83 -4.45 10.09
CA GLN A 28 11.74 -3.58 10.49
C GLN A 28 11.95 -2.23 9.84
N PHE A 29 10.83 -1.59 9.53
CA PHE A 29 10.85 -0.27 8.89
C PHE A 29 9.92 0.63 9.71
N PRO A 30 10.41 1.14 10.85
CA PRO A 30 9.53 1.80 11.83
C PRO A 30 8.83 3.04 11.30
N TYR A 31 9.42 3.75 10.34
CA TYR A 31 8.76 4.93 9.80
C TYR A 31 7.59 4.57 8.88
N ALA A 32 7.62 3.38 8.29
CA ALA A 32 6.55 2.93 7.41
C ALA A 32 5.53 2.05 8.13
N ALA A 33 5.91 1.44 9.24
CA ALA A 33 5.07 0.46 9.92
C ALA A 33 3.69 0.97 10.32
N PRO A 34 3.53 2.19 10.87
CA PRO A 34 2.20 2.66 11.24
C PRO A 34 1.25 2.73 10.06
N TYR A 35 1.77 3.06 8.89
CA TYR A 35 0.93 3.16 7.69
C TYR A 35 0.59 1.79 7.15
N ARG A 36 1.51 0.82 7.25
CA ARG A 36 1.19 -0.55 6.90
C ARG A 36 0.10 -1.09 7.83
N GLU A 37 0.18 -0.77 9.13
CA GLU A 37 -0.82 -1.22 10.09
C GLU A 37 -2.17 -0.58 9.79
N ALA A 38 -2.19 0.69 9.39
CA ALA A 38 -3.43 1.34 8.99
C ALA A 38 -4.02 0.67 7.76
N MET A 39 -3.17 0.29 6.78
CA MET A 39 -3.66 -0.39 5.59
C MET A 39 -4.31 -1.74 5.91
N ALA A 40 -3.91 -2.37 7.01
CA ALA A 40 -4.51 -3.65 7.40
C ALA A 40 -6.00 -3.53 7.74
N ASP A 41 -6.47 -2.32 8.00
CA ASP A 41 -7.88 -2.08 8.31
C ASP A 41 -8.63 -1.49 7.12
N LEU A 42 -8.02 -1.43 5.94
CA LEU A 42 -8.61 -0.79 4.78
C LEU A 42 -8.82 -1.80 3.66
N THR A 43 -9.88 -1.59 2.89
CA THR A 43 -10.18 -2.42 1.73
C THR A 43 -9.90 -1.68 0.45
N HIS A 44 -10.54 -0.53 0.24
CA HIS A 44 -10.44 0.23 -0.99
C HIS A 44 -9.70 1.53 -0.78
N ILE A 45 -9.09 2.02 -1.84
CA ILE A 45 -8.36 3.29 -1.78
C ILE A 45 -9.28 4.46 -1.44
N SER A 46 -10.58 4.30 -1.65
CA SER A 46 -11.56 5.34 -1.32
C SER A 46 -12.05 5.28 0.13
N ASP A 47 -11.62 4.28 0.89
CA ASP A 47 -12.04 4.17 2.28
C ASP A 47 -11.40 5.24 3.15
N MET A 48 -11.99 5.40 4.33
CA MET A 48 -11.44 6.33 5.33
C MET A 48 -10.82 5.54 6.47
N TYR A 49 -9.74 6.09 7.01
CA TYR A 49 -9.12 5.56 8.22
C TYR A 49 -9.14 6.69 9.24
N GLY A 50 -10.15 6.71 10.08
CA GLY A 50 -10.37 7.85 10.96
C GLY A 50 -10.58 9.11 10.15
N ALA A 51 -9.78 10.13 10.39
CA ALA A 51 -9.85 11.39 9.67
C ALA A 51 -9.06 11.39 8.37
N ASP A 52 -8.26 10.34 8.13
CA ASP A 52 -7.42 10.27 6.93
C ASP A 52 -8.09 9.44 5.85
N THR A 53 -7.75 9.71 4.60
CA THR A 53 -8.19 8.86 3.50
C THR A 53 -7.21 7.71 3.34
N ALA A 54 -7.70 6.59 2.79
CA ALA A 54 -6.82 5.47 2.47
C ALA A 54 -5.73 5.92 1.52
N GLN A 55 -6.04 6.81 0.58
CA GLN A 55 -5.03 7.34 -0.33
C GLN A 55 -3.90 8.04 0.43
N SER A 56 -4.23 8.85 1.42
CA SER A 56 -3.20 9.50 2.25
C SER A 56 -2.34 8.48 2.96
N VAL A 57 -2.96 7.45 3.52
CA VAL A 57 -2.24 6.39 4.22
C VAL A 57 -1.23 5.72 3.27
N VAL A 58 -1.67 5.37 2.06
CA VAL A 58 -0.80 4.72 1.09
C VAL A 58 0.34 5.65 0.68
N LEU A 59 0.05 6.92 0.46
CA LEU A 59 1.09 7.88 0.05
C LEU A 59 2.12 8.06 1.17
N TYR A 60 1.67 8.14 2.41
CA TYR A 60 2.61 8.23 3.54
C TYR A 60 3.43 6.96 3.67
N PHE A 61 2.81 5.78 3.44
CA PHE A 61 3.56 4.55 3.45
C PHE A 61 4.68 4.59 2.41
N LEU A 62 4.35 4.97 1.17
CA LEU A 62 5.33 5.02 0.10
C LEU A 62 6.46 6.00 0.42
N SER A 63 6.12 7.14 1.02
CA SER A 63 7.13 8.14 1.38
C SER A 63 8.09 7.67 2.46
N ASN A 64 7.66 6.74 3.29
CA ASN A 64 8.46 6.29 4.44
C ASN A 64 9.03 4.89 4.25
N ALA A 65 8.88 4.29 3.08
CA ALA A 65 9.33 2.93 2.82
C ALA A 65 10.52 2.87 1.87
N ALA A 66 11.26 3.97 1.74
CA ALA A 66 12.38 4.02 0.80
C ALA A 66 13.45 2.98 1.09
N SER A 67 13.69 2.67 2.36
CA SER A 67 14.70 1.69 2.73
C SER A 67 14.24 0.24 2.59
N TRP A 68 12.95 0.01 2.35
CA TRP A 68 12.44 -1.33 2.11
C TRP A 68 12.72 -1.69 0.66
N ARG A 69 13.54 -2.71 0.45
CA ARG A 69 14.04 -3.07 -0.87
C ARG A 69 13.84 -4.55 -1.15
N GLY A 70 14.07 -4.93 -2.40
CA GLY A 70 13.92 -6.29 -2.87
C GLY A 70 12.83 -6.39 -3.91
N ASP A 71 12.69 -7.58 -4.50
CA ASP A 71 11.72 -7.77 -5.58
C ASP A 71 10.30 -7.57 -5.11
N THR A 72 9.97 -8.08 -3.92
CA THR A 72 8.63 -7.90 -3.37
C THR A 72 8.34 -6.44 -3.10
N ALA A 73 9.31 -5.71 -2.54
CA ALA A 73 9.15 -4.29 -2.28
C ALA A 73 8.90 -3.53 -3.57
N LYS A 74 9.68 -3.81 -4.59
CA LYS A 74 9.55 -3.12 -5.87
C LYS A 74 8.18 -3.36 -6.49
N ARG A 75 7.72 -4.61 -6.46
CA ARG A 75 6.43 -4.97 -7.04
C ARG A 75 5.28 -4.33 -6.28
N ILE A 76 5.32 -4.39 -4.95
CA ILE A 76 4.24 -3.84 -4.12
C ILE A 76 4.20 -2.33 -4.20
N LYS A 77 5.36 -1.67 -4.18
CA LYS A 77 5.38 -0.21 -4.32
C LYS A 77 4.77 0.22 -5.64
N GLN A 78 5.06 -0.52 -6.71
CA GLN A 78 4.46 -0.20 -7.99
C GLN A 78 2.95 -0.45 -7.97
N GLU A 79 2.52 -1.54 -7.35
CA GLU A 79 1.10 -1.83 -7.22
C GLU A 79 0.38 -0.71 -6.48
N LEU A 80 0.94 -0.24 -5.38
CA LEU A 80 0.34 0.85 -4.61
C LEU A 80 0.30 2.15 -5.41
N LYS A 81 1.35 2.44 -6.17
CA LYS A 81 1.36 3.61 -7.04
C LYS A 81 0.25 3.53 -8.09
N ASP A 82 0.07 2.34 -8.66
CA ASP A 82 -0.98 2.15 -9.65
C ASP A 82 -2.36 2.35 -9.04
N ILE A 83 -2.56 1.90 -7.80
CA ILE A 83 -3.83 2.07 -7.12
C ILE A 83 -4.14 3.55 -6.89
N VAL A 84 -3.18 4.33 -6.41
CA VAL A 84 -3.46 5.75 -6.16
C VAL A 84 -3.63 6.52 -7.46
N LYS A 85 -2.91 6.13 -8.51
CA LYS A 85 -3.09 6.78 -9.81
C LYS A 85 -4.47 6.47 -10.37
N ALA A 86 -4.94 5.24 -10.22
CA ALA A 86 -6.28 4.89 -10.66
C ALA A 86 -7.35 5.64 -9.89
N ASN A 87 -7.05 6.09 -8.67
CA ASN A 87 -7.96 6.88 -7.86
C ASN A 87 -7.83 8.39 -8.14
N GLY A 88 -7.11 8.75 -9.17
CA GLY A 88 -7.01 10.15 -9.61
C GLY A 88 -5.80 10.92 -9.12
N TYR A 89 -4.93 10.29 -8.36
CA TYR A 89 -3.75 10.98 -7.87
C TYR A 89 -2.71 11.10 -8.98
N LYS A 90 -2.17 12.27 -9.15
CA LYS A 90 -1.13 12.48 -10.16
C LYS A 90 0.23 12.29 -9.52
N MET A 91 1.01 11.39 -10.06
CA MET A 91 2.33 11.10 -9.55
C MET A 91 3.42 11.52 -10.55
#